data_12bb461ae95260e87e617122ddde2989
#
_entry.id   12bb461ae95260e87e617122ddde2989
#
_cell.length_a   1.000
_cell.length_b   1.000
_cell.length_c   1.000
_cell.angle_alpha   90.00
_cell.angle_beta   90.00
_cell.angle_gamma   90.00
#
_symmetry.space_group_name_H-M   'P 1'
#
loop_
_entity.id
_entity.type
_entity.pdbx_description
1 polymer ?
#
loop_
_entity_poly.entity_id
_entity_poly.type
_entity_poly.pdbx_seq_one_letter_code
_entity_poly.pdbx_strand_id
1 'polypeptide(L)'
;MKKIQRFLCGTALLAVLSLLVSATAFAASVPDPTSDFYVNDYVGVLSGDTKSDIVSKNDGLYNATGAQIVVTVVQDTGGVSMEQYAYDMANAWGIGSAEKNNGVLLLLSVGDDDYQ
;
A
#
# COMPACT_ATOMS: atom_id res chain seq x y z
N MET A 1 -10.22 21.24 -49.59
CA MET A 1 -10.68 20.01 -48.91
C MET A 1 -9.53 19.18 -48.35
N LYS A 2 -8.50 18.85 -49.12
CA LYS A 2 -7.35 18.08 -48.60
C LYS A 2 -6.57 18.77 -47.47
N LYS A 3 -6.51 20.09 -47.41
CA LYS A 3 -5.85 20.85 -46.34
C LYS A 3 -6.64 20.83 -45.03
N ILE A 4 -7.96 20.83 -45.08
CA ILE A 4 -8.85 20.77 -43.91
C ILE A 4 -8.84 19.39 -43.30
N GLN A 5 -8.80 18.32 -44.09
CA GLN A 5 -8.67 16.94 -43.58
C GLN A 5 -7.34 16.71 -42.88
N ARG A 6 -6.25 17.30 -43.36
CA ARG A 6 -4.93 17.20 -42.67
C ARG A 6 -4.91 17.97 -41.36
N PHE A 7 -5.62 19.09 -41.26
CA PHE A 7 -5.75 19.87 -40.02
C PHE A 7 -6.60 19.13 -38.98
N LEU A 8 -7.71 18.52 -39.40
CA LEU A 8 -8.58 17.72 -38.52
C LEU A 8 -7.89 16.45 -37.99
N CYS A 9 -7.07 15.78 -38.80
CA CYS A 9 -6.27 14.64 -38.34
C CYS A 9 -5.19 15.06 -37.32
N GLY A 10 -4.54 16.21 -37.51
CA GLY A 10 -3.52 16.73 -36.62
C GLY A 10 -4.08 17.12 -35.24
N THR A 11 -5.24 17.78 -35.23
CA THR A 11 -5.91 18.17 -33.99
C THR A 11 -6.49 16.97 -33.23
N ALA A 12 -7.01 15.96 -33.95
CA ALA A 12 -7.49 14.73 -33.34
C ALA A 12 -6.32 13.92 -32.69
N LEU A 13 -5.16 13.87 -33.35
CA LEU A 13 -3.97 13.20 -32.84
C LEU A 13 -3.41 13.89 -31.58
N LEU A 14 -3.40 15.22 -31.54
CA LEU A 14 -3.00 16.00 -30.37
C LEU A 14 -3.97 15.82 -29.20
N ALA A 15 -5.27 15.75 -29.46
CA ALA A 15 -6.30 15.52 -28.43
C ALA A 15 -6.19 14.11 -27.82
N VAL A 16 -5.89 13.10 -28.62
CA VAL A 16 -5.68 11.72 -28.14
C VAL A 16 -4.37 11.62 -27.35
N LEU A 17 -3.32 12.31 -27.76
CA LEU A 17 -2.04 12.32 -27.05
C LEU A 17 -2.14 13.04 -25.70
N SER A 18 -2.98 14.07 -25.57
CA SER A 18 -3.20 14.78 -24.31
C SER A 18 -4.04 13.97 -23.30
N LEU A 19 -4.90 13.05 -23.75
CA LEU A 19 -5.63 12.14 -22.88
C LEU A 19 -4.76 11.01 -22.28
N LEU A 20 -3.64 10.68 -22.93
CA LEU A 20 -2.73 9.63 -22.46
C LEU A 20 -1.78 10.10 -21.32
N VAL A 21 -1.68 11.41 -21.09
CA VAL A 21 -0.78 11.98 -20.05
C VAL A 21 -1.47 12.09 -18.67
N SER A 22 -2.77 11.83 -18.58
CA SER A 22 -3.56 12.13 -17.38
C SER A 22 -3.66 11.00 -16.35
N ALA A 23 -2.91 9.92 -16.48
CA ALA A 23 -2.97 8.79 -15.57
C ALA A 23 -1.60 8.51 -14.90
N THR A 24 -0.99 9.54 -14.32
CA THR A 24 -0.05 9.29 -13.22
C THR A 24 -0.86 9.06 -11.96
N ALA A 25 -1.37 7.85 -11.79
CA ALA A 25 -1.79 7.40 -10.48
C ALA A 25 -0.53 7.47 -9.59
N PHE A 26 -0.49 8.41 -8.66
CA PHE A 26 0.48 8.40 -7.58
C PHE A 26 0.12 7.20 -6.69
N ALA A 27 0.67 6.04 -7.04
CA ALA A 27 0.69 4.93 -6.10
C ALA A 27 1.57 5.35 -4.93
N ALA A 28 1.09 5.13 -3.71
CA ALA A 28 1.90 5.37 -2.53
C ALA A 28 3.18 4.51 -2.62
N SER A 29 4.33 5.12 -2.34
CA SER A 29 5.59 4.38 -2.26
C SER A 29 5.63 3.67 -0.90
N VAL A 30 5.12 2.45 -0.86
CA VAL A 30 5.19 1.59 0.34
C VAL A 30 6.57 0.93 0.43
N PRO A 31 7.17 0.85 1.63
CA PRO A 31 8.42 0.13 1.84
C PRO A 31 8.22 -1.39 1.66
N ASP A 32 9.33 -2.11 1.46
CA ASP A 32 9.32 -3.56 1.52
C ASP A 32 9.09 -4.04 2.97
N PRO A 33 8.40 -5.18 3.17
CA PRO A 33 8.22 -5.73 4.51
C PRO A 33 9.57 -6.15 5.11
N THR A 34 9.68 -6.09 6.43
CA THR A 34 10.85 -6.62 7.15
C THR A 34 10.87 -8.15 7.12
N SER A 35 11.98 -8.76 7.54
CA SER A 35 12.12 -10.23 7.62
C SER A 35 11.09 -10.89 8.52
N ASP A 36 10.60 -10.18 9.54
CA ASP A 36 9.60 -10.69 10.49
C ASP A 36 8.17 -10.69 9.92
N PHE A 37 7.93 -9.99 8.84
CA PHE A 37 6.67 -9.80 8.11
C PHE A 37 5.47 -9.34 8.98
N TYR A 38 5.21 -10.00 10.10
CA TYR A 38 4.06 -9.69 10.98
C TYR A 38 4.24 -8.39 11.79
N VAL A 39 5.47 -7.89 11.92
CA VAL A 39 5.76 -6.64 12.62
C VAL A 39 6.83 -5.85 11.88
N ASN A 40 6.45 -4.70 11.37
CA ASN A 40 7.30 -3.85 10.53
C ASN A 40 7.40 -2.47 11.16
N ASP A 41 8.35 -2.29 12.05
CA ASP A 41 8.58 -1.05 12.78
C ASP A 41 9.75 -0.27 12.13
N TYR A 42 9.42 0.62 11.20
CA TYR A 42 10.41 1.46 10.51
C TYR A 42 10.86 2.68 11.32
N VAL A 43 10.23 2.93 12.45
CA VAL A 43 10.52 4.09 13.33
C VAL A 43 11.31 3.68 14.56
N GLY A 44 11.18 2.43 15.00
CA GLY A 44 11.87 1.91 16.16
C GLY A 44 11.17 2.25 17.49
N VAL A 45 9.84 2.30 17.50
CA VAL A 45 9.05 2.63 18.70
C VAL A 45 8.56 1.40 19.47
N LEU A 46 8.55 0.22 18.86
CA LEU A 46 8.14 -1.02 19.50
C LEU A 46 9.30 -1.69 20.21
N SER A 47 9.07 -2.18 21.43
CA SER A 47 10.06 -2.96 22.16
C SER A 47 10.30 -4.34 21.51
N GLY A 48 11.47 -4.94 21.79
CA GLY A 48 11.77 -6.30 21.32
C GLY A 48 10.76 -7.34 21.80
N ASP A 49 10.31 -7.21 23.06
CA ASP A 49 9.31 -8.10 23.65
C ASP A 49 7.97 -7.99 22.92
N THR A 50 7.54 -6.76 22.61
CA THR A 50 6.30 -6.52 21.84
C THR A 50 6.38 -7.15 20.46
N LYS A 51 7.52 -6.97 19.75
CA LYS A 51 7.73 -7.58 18.44
C LYS A 51 7.69 -9.09 18.49
N SER A 52 8.37 -9.70 19.46
CA SER A 52 8.38 -11.16 19.68
C SER A 52 6.98 -11.71 19.97
N ASP A 53 6.20 -11.00 20.76
CA ASP A 53 4.81 -11.36 21.08
C ASP A 53 3.92 -11.33 19.83
N ILE A 54 4.04 -10.30 19.00
CA ILE A 54 3.29 -10.19 17.75
C ILE A 54 3.59 -11.37 16.84
N VAL A 55 4.87 -11.67 16.61
CA VAL A 55 5.30 -12.78 15.75
C VAL A 55 4.77 -14.13 16.29
N SER A 56 4.99 -14.41 17.58
CA SER A 56 4.58 -15.68 18.19
C SER A 56 3.06 -15.91 18.12
N LYS A 57 2.27 -14.86 18.36
CA LYS A 57 0.81 -14.96 18.28
C LYS A 57 0.32 -15.15 16.85
N ASN A 58 0.97 -14.50 15.88
CA ASN A 58 0.66 -14.70 14.48
C ASN A 58 1.03 -16.09 13.96
N ASP A 59 2.15 -16.66 14.39
CA ASP A 59 2.50 -18.03 14.04
C ASP A 59 1.42 -19.02 14.51
N GLY A 60 0.94 -18.88 15.73
CA GLY A 60 -0.17 -19.67 16.25
C GLY A 60 -1.46 -19.48 15.47
N LEU A 61 -1.81 -18.25 15.16
CA LEU A 61 -3.01 -17.90 14.39
C LEU A 61 -2.93 -18.45 12.96
N TYR A 62 -1.80 -18.25 12.27
CA TYR A 62 -1.59 -18.72 10.93
C TYR A 62 -1.66 -20.24 10.82
N ASN A 63 -1.01 -20.96 11.74
CA ASN A 63 -1.04 -22.41 11.77
C ASN A 63 -2.45 -22.97 12.02
N ALA A 64 -3.27 -22.28 12.82
CA ALA A 64 -4.62 -22.70 13.14
C ALA A 64 -5.65 -22.35 12.04
N THR A 65 -5.49 -21.19 11.37
CA THR A 65 -6.56 -20.61 10.53
C THR A 65 -6.08 -20.13 9.16
N GLY A 66 -4.77 -19.95 8.96
CA GLY A 66 -4.19 -19.27 7.80
C GLY A 66 -4.37 -17.75 7.81
N ALA A 67 -4.95 -17.18 8.89
CA ALA A 67 -5.11 -15.75 9.04
C ALA A 67 -3.79 -15.07 9.42
N GLN A 68 -3.67 -13.80 9.05
CA GLN A 68 -2.49 -12.97 9.34
C GLN A 68 -2.93 -11.62 9.91
N ILE A 69 -2.26 -11.16 10.96
CA ILE A 69 -2.38 -9.81 11.49
C ILE A 69 -1.00 -9.16 11.39
N VAL A 70 -0.87 -8.17 10.52
CA VAL A 70 0.39 -7.46 10.28
C VAL A 70 0.32 -6.10 10.95
N VAL A 71 1.33 -5.78 11.75
CA VAL A 71 1.49 -4.48 12.41
C VAL A 71 2.61 -3.73 11.72
N THR A 72 2.33 -2.51 11.28
CA THR A 72 3.32 -1.65 10.63
C THR A 72 3.33 -0.27 11.26
N VAL A 73 4.51 0.22 11.57
CA VAL A 73 4.73 1.58 12.09
C VAL A 73 5.61 2.34 11.11
N VAL A 74 5.08 3.42 10.56
CA VAL A 74 5.80 4.32 9.64
C VAL A 74 5.96 5.71 10.25
N GLN A 75 6.89 6.51 9.73
CA GLN A 75 7.06 7.89 10.14
C GLN A 75 5.91 8.77 9.64
N ASP A 76 5.58 8.63 8.36
CA ASP A 76 4.49 9.34 7.69
C ASP A 76 4.03 8.58 6.44
N THR A 77 2.94 9.02 5.85
CA THR A 77 2.36 8.43 4.63
C THR A 77 2.80 9.13 3.34
N GLY A 78 3.70 10.11 3.44
CA GLY A 78 4.14 10.89 2.28
C GLY A 78 3.05 11.77 1.66
N GLY A 79 2.05 12.18 2.46
CA GLY A 79 0.93 13.02 2.02
C GLY A 79 -0.23 12.24 1.37
N VAL A 80 -0.16 10.92 1.33
CA VAL A 80 -1.28 10.05 0.94
C VAL A 80 -2.20 9.84 2.15
N SER A 81 -3.51 9.68 1.94
CA SER A 81 -4.41 9.36 3.06
C SER A 81 -4.05 8.03 3.69
N MET A 82 -4.24 7.89 5.00
CA MET A 82 -3.97 6.66 5.74
C MET A 82 -4.69 5.45 5.13
N GLU A 83 -5.96 5.63 4.77
CA GLU A 83 -6.77 4.59 4.12
C GLU A 83 -6.15 4.11 2.80
N GLN A 84 -5.75 5.03 1.93
CA GLN A 84 -5.13 4.68 0.65
C GLN A 84 -3.77 4.03 0.86
N TYR A 85 -2.96 4.55 1.76
CA TYR A 85 -1.64 4.01 2.07
C TYR A 85 -1.74 2.58 2.63
N ALA A 86 -2.67 2.33 3.56
CA ALA A 86 -2.94 1.01 4.11
C ALA A 86 -3.44 0.02 3.05
N TYR A 87 -4.33 0.48 2.16
CA TYR A 87 -4.83 -0.33 1.04
C TYR A 87 -3.70 -0.74 0.09
N ASP A 88 -2.86 0.21 -0.31
CA ASP A 88 -1.73 -0.06 -1.21
C ASP A 88 -0.72 -1.02 -0.57
N MET A 89 -0.43 -0.84 0.72
CA MET A 89 0.47 -1.71 1.49
C MET A 89 -0.08 -3.12 1.61
N ALA A 90 -1.34 -3.29 1.98
CA ALA A 90 -1.97 -4.59 2.13
C ALA A 90 -1.98 -5.37 0.81
N ASN A 91 -2.22 -4.71 -0.31
CA ASN A 91 -2.17 -5.31 -1.63
C ASN A 91 -0.73 -5.65 -2.08
N ALA A 92 0.21 -4.72 -1.89
CA ALA A 92 1.61 -4.93 -2.28
C ALA A 92 2.25 -6.09 -1.51
N TRP A 93 1.90 -6.25 -0.24
CA TRP A 93 2.46 -7.31 0.61
C TRP A 93 1.64 -8.61 0.59
N GLY A 94 0.46 -8.63 -0.03
CA GLY A 94 -0.38 -9.82 -0.11
C GLY A 94 -0.85 -10.32 1.27
N ILE A 95 -1.25 -9.40 2.16
CA ILE A 95 -1.65 -9.72 3.53
C ILE A 95 -2.94 -10.54 3.53
N GLY A 96 -2.89 -11.72 4.17
CA GLY A 96 -3.97 -12.69 4.15
C GLY A 96 -3.98 -13.56 2.88
N SER A 97 -5.03 -14.35 2.71
CA SER A 97 -5.21 -15.15 1.49
C SER A 97 -6.28 -14.53 0.58
N ALA A 98 -6.04 -14.59 -0.74
CA ALA A 98 -7.00 -14.13 -1.73
C ALA A 98 -8.36 -14.88 -1.68
N GLU A 99 -8.33 -16.14 -1.23
CA GLU A 99 -9.53 -16.97 -1.12
C GLU A 99 -10.37 -16.67 0.13
N LYS A 100 -9.70 -16.34 1.24
CA LYS A 100 -10.35 -16.23 2.56
C LYS A 100 -10.54 -14.79 3.02
N ASN A 101 -9.85 -13.81 2.44
CA ASN A 101 -9.82 -12.41 2.89
C ASN A 101 -9.61 -12.29 4.40
N ASN A 102 -8.66 -13.07 4.94
CA ASN A 102 -8.43 -13.25 6.36
C ASN A 102 -7.15 -12.55 6.85
N GLY A 103 -6.72 -11.51 6.16
CA GLY A 103 -5.61 -10.66 6.57
C GLY A 103 -6.09 -9.36 7.18
N VAL A 104 -5.38 -8.89 8.21
CA VAL A 104 -5.58 -7.59 8.84
C VAL A 104 -4.27 -6.84 8.85
N LEU A 105 -4.28 -5.60 8.43
CA LEU A 105 -3.17 -4.68 8.58
C LEU A 105 -3.55 -3.61 9.62
N LEU A 106 -2.73 -3.48 10.66
CA LEU A 106 -2.76 -2.35 11.58
C LEU A 106 -1.62 -1.42 11.21
N LEU A 107 -1.92 -0.25 10.70
CA LEU A 107 -0.97 0.76 10.30
C LEU A 107 -0.99 1.94 11.26
N LEU A 108 0.18 2.33 11.76
CA LEU A 108 0.38 3.51 12.60
C LEU A 108 1.34 4.46 11.91
N SER A 109 0.98 5.73 11.83
CA SER A 109 1.82 6.82 11.33
C SER A 109 2.12 7.78 12.47
N VAL A 110 3.35 7.71 13.01
CA VAL A 110 3.72 8.47 14.21
C VAL A 110 3.87 9.96 13.95
N GLY A 111 4.34 10.33 12.74
CA GLY A 111 4.51 11.73 12.38
C GLY A 111 3.21 12.43 12.03
N ASP A 112 2.23 11.68 11.52
CA ASP A 112 0.89 12.17 11.20
C ASP A 112 -0.07 12.09 12.40
N ASP A 113 0.36 11.42 13.50
CA ASP A 113 -0.47 11.14 14.68
C ASP A 113 -1.80 10.45 14.32
N ASP A 114 -1.72 9.47 13.41
CA ASP A 114 -2.87 8.79 12.82
C ASP A 114 -2.67 7.25 12.76
N TYR A 115 -3.77 6.53 12.62
CA TYR A 115 -3.79 5.06 12.52
C TYR A 115 -4.91 4.58 11.61
N GLN A 116 -4.71 3.38 11.02
CA GLN A 116 -5.70 2.71 10.18
C GLN A 116 -5.63 1.19 10.37
#